data_7a973911db59157c2374e3a89d1dbf85
#
_entry.id   7a973911db59157c2374e3a89d1dbf85
#
_cell.length_a   1.000
_cell.length_b   1.000
_cell.length_c   1.000
_cell.angle_alpha   90.00
_cell.angle_beta   90.00
_cell.angle_gamma   90.00
#
_symmetry.space_group_name_H-M   'P 1'
#
loop_
_entity.id
_entity.type
_entity.pdbx_description
1 polymer ?
#
loop_
_entity_poly.entity_id
_entity_poly.type
_entity_poly.pdbx_seq_one_letter_code
_entity_poly.pdbx_strand_id
1 'polypeptide(L)'
;MAGILDLVGNTPMVELKNVTVNKNVTIYAKLEGNNPGGSVKDRAAYGMIKGALDRGEIKPGIKLIEATSGNTGIALAMIASLFGVEIELVMPEDATRERVLTMQAFGAKVILTPKEKSMEGSIDYATEQVAKGGYLMLNQFNNPDNPAMHYKTTGPEIFKDTNGTITHFVSSMGTTGTIMGVSEYLKEKNANIQIVGCQPTEGSHIPGIRKWPEAYLPKIFDRSRIDQVIEVDEKDARIMAKRLAREEAVFSGMSSGGAVHAAVELAD
;
A
#
# COMPACT_ATOMS: atom_id res chain seq x y z
N MET A 1 -21.57 15.12 -11.44
CA MET A 1 -20.22 15.52 -11.03
C MET A 1 -19.60 14.36 -10.28
N ALA A 2 -18.33 14.06 -10.53
CA ALA A 2 -17.61 13.01 -9.79
C ALA A 2 -17.42 13.44 -8.32
N GLY A 3 -17.53 12.48 -7.40
CA GLY A 3 -17.15 12.66 -6.00
C GLY A 3 -15.69 12.33 -5.77
N ILE A 4 -15.17 12.58 -4.55
CA ILE A 4 -13.76 12.30 -4.23
C ILE A 4 -13.43 10.80 -4.31
N LEU A 5 -14.40 9.92 -4.05
CA LEU A 5 -14.20 8.44 -4.18
C LEU A 5 -13.94 8.00 -5.63
N ASP A 6 -14.48 8.73 -6.61
CA ASP A 6 -14.26 8.44 -8.03
C ASP A 6 -12.81 8.77 -8.49
N LEU A 7 -12.06 9.47 -7.65
CA LEU A 7 -10.65 9.79 -7.89
C LEU A 7 -9.70 8.75 -7.28
N VAL A 8 -10.21 7.77 -6.52
CA VAL A 8 -9.38 6.68 -6.01
C VAL A 8 -9.07 5.73 -7.15
N GLY A 9 -7.80 5.57 -7.44
CA GLY A 9 -7.36 4.82 -8.62
C GLY A 9 -7.29 5.67 -9.88
N ASN A 10 -7.22 5.00 -11.02
CA ASN A 10 -7.01 5.62 -12.33
C ASN A 10 -5.86 6.64 -12.32
N THR A 11 -4.81 6.30 -11.58
CA THR A 11 -3.62 7.13 -11.39
C THR A 11 -2.78 7.20 -12.68
N PRO A 12 -2.06 8.32 -12.91
CA PRO A 12 -1.18 8.42 -14.06
C PRO A 12 -0.08 7.36 -14.06
N MET A 13 0.35 6.96 -15.26
CA MET A 13 1.56 6.19 -15.47
C MET A 13 2.53 6.98 -16.35
N VAL A 14 3.79 7.05 -15.96
CA VAL A 14 4.83 7.82 -16.66
C VAL A 14 6.03 6.94 -16.99
N GLU A 15 6.68 7.23 -18.11
CA GLU A 15 7.97 6.63 -18.45
C GLU A 15 9.09 7.30 -17.66
N LEU A 16 9.97 6.49 -17.04
CA LEU A 16 11.19 6.95 -16.38
C LEU A 16 12.35 6.86 -17.39
N LYS A 17 12.86 8.01 -17.83
CA LYS A 17 13.79 8.09 -18.95
C LYS A 17 15.26 8.11 -18.56
N ASN A 18 15.55 8.48 -17.32
CA ASN A 18 16.91 8.81 -16.87
C ASN A 18 17.43 7.87 -15.77
N VAL A 19 16.59 6.96 -15.25
CA VAL A 19 16.98 6.08 -14.12
C VAL A 19 17.82 4.88 -14.55
N THR A 20 17.72 4.42 -15.82
CA THR A 20 18.52 3.33 -16.38
C THR A 20 19.39 3.78 -17.54
N VAL A 21 20.54 3.14 -17.71
CA VAL A 21 21.42 3.35 -18.86
C VAL A 21 21.07 2.45 -20.06
N ASN A 22 20.33 1.37 -19.81
CA ASN A 22 19.92 0.42 -20.83
C ASN A 22 18.78 0.99 -21.70
N LYS A 23 19.11 1.38 -22.92
CA LYS A 23 18.14 1.97 -23.86
C LYS A 23 17.21 0.96 -24.56
N ASN A 24 17.41 -0.33 -24.33
CA ASN A 24 16.54 -1.39 -24.86
C ASN A 24 15.38 -1.73 -23.92
N VAL A 25 15.32 -1.10 -22.75
CA VAL A 25 14.30 -1.31 -21.73
C VAL A 25 13.53 -0.02 -21.48
N THR A 26 12.21 -0.13 -21.32
CA THR A 26 11.37 0.99 -20.88
C THR A 26 10.84 0.68 -19.48
N ILE A 27 11.09 1.59 -18.54
CA ILE A 27 10.56 1.50 -17.17
C ILE A 27 9.44 2.51 -17.01
N TYR A 28 8.27 2.02 -16.60
CA TYR A 28 7.12 2.85 -16.26
C TYR A 28 6.90 2.90 -14.75
N ALA A 29 6.51 4.05 -14.24
CA ALA A 29 6.08 4.24 -12.86
C ALA A 29 4.61 4.63 -12.79
N LYS A 30 3.82 3.86 -12.05
CA LYS A 30 2.44 4.20 -11.74
C LYS A 30 2.39 5.10 -10.52
N LEU A 31 1.93 6.33 -10.69
CA LEU A 31 2.02 7.38 -9.69
C LEU A 31 0.90 7.30 -8.65
N GLU A 32 0.99 6.36 -7.74
CA GLU A 32 -0.02 6.12 -6.70
C GLU A 32 -0.13 7.26 -5.66
N GLY A 33 0.84 8.18 -5.62
CA GLY A 33 0.75 9.42 -4.87
C GLY A 33 -0.35 10.37 -5.36
N ASN A 34 -0.90 10.15 -6.55
CA ASN A 34 -1.99 10.94 -7.12
C ASN A 34 -3.38 10.50 -6.63
N ASN A 35 -3.48 9.45 -5.83
CA ASN A 35 -4.73 9.18 -5.12
C ASN A 35 -5.06 10.32 -4.14
N PRO A 36 -6.35 10.56 -3.81
CA PRO A 36 -6.79 11.70 -2.99
C PRO A 36 -6.11 11.81 -1.61
N GLY A 37 -5.87 10.68 -0.95
CA GLY A 37 -5.15 10.61 0.34
C GLY A 37 -3.63 10.52 0.19
N GLY A 38 -3.12 10.57 -1.04
CA GLY A 38 -1.69 10.68 -1.36
C GLY A 38 -0.94 9.36 -1.41
N SER A 39 -1.59 8.20 -1.49
CA SER A 39 -0.89 6.92 -1.59
C SER A 39 -1.73 5.78 -2.18
N VAL A 40 -1.04 4.67 -2.49
CA VAL A 40 -1.68 3.41 -2.91
C VAL A 40 -2.66 2.85 -1.87
N LYS A 41 -2.56 3.27 -0.61
CA LYS A 41 -3.42 2.78 0.48
C LYS A 41 -4.86 3.25 0.37
N ASP A 42 -5.13 4.29 -0.40
CA ASP A 42 -6.50 4.75 -0.68
C ASP A 42 -7.31 3.64 -1.35
N ARG A 43 -6.69 2.89 -2.26
CA ARG A 43 -7.33 1.74 -2.91
C ARG A 43 -7.67 0.64 -1.91
N ALA A 44 -6.71 0.23 -1.10
CA ALA A 44 -6.91 -0.81 -0.09
C ALA A 44 -7.99 -0.39 0.94
N ALA A 45 -7.91 0.85 1.45
CA ALA A 45 -8.89 1.39 2.40
C ALA A 45 -10.30 1.43 1.80
N TYR A 46 -10.43 1.89 0.55
CA TYR A 46 -11.71 1.92 -0.16
C TYR A 46 -12.26 0.51 -0.34
N GLY A 47 -11.45 -0.43 -0.81
CA GLY A 47 -11.87 -1.82 -0.99
C GLY A 47 -12.35 -2.45 0.32
N MET A 48 -11.58 -2.31 1.40
CA MET A 48 -11.90 -2.91 2.70
C MET A 48 -13.16 -2.31 3.33
N ILE A 49 -13.31 -0.98 3.35
CA ILE A 49 -14.49 -0.32 3.94
C ILE A 49 -15.74 -0.63 3.09
N LYS A 50 -15.63 -0.49 1.75
CA LYS A 50 -16.75 -0.77 0.84
C LYS A 50 -17.18 -2.24 0.93
N GLY A 51 -16.24 -3.17 0.96
CA GLY A 51 -16.52 -4.59 1.13
C GLY A 51 -17.24 -4.90 2.45
N ALA A 52 -16.78 -4.32 3.56
CA ALA A 52 -17.41 -4.49 4.86
C ALA A 52 -18.82 -3.87 4.92
N LEU A 53 -19.07 -2.74 4.25
CA LEU A 53 -20.39 -2.14 4.10
C LEU A 53 -21.31 -3.04 3.28
N ASP A 54 -20.84 -3.55 2.14
CA ASP A 54 -21.62 -4.40 1.24
C ASP A 54 -22.03 -5.73 1.89
N ARG A 55 -21.19 -6.28 2.77
CA ARG A 55 -21.49 -7.48 3.56
C ARG A 55 -22.33 -7.19 4.82
N GLY A 56 -22.61 -5.91 5.11
CA GLY A 56 -23.35 -5.53 6.31
C GLY A 56 -22.57 -5.77 7.63
N GLU A 57 -21.26 -5.79 7.58
CA GLU A 57 -20.38 -5.89 8.76
C GLU A 57 -20.32 -4.58 9.51
N ILE A 58 -20.31 -3.45 8.78
CA ILE A 58 -20.45 -2.11 9.35
C ILE A 58 -21.94 -1.80 9.52
N LYS A 59 -22.39 -1.81 10.76
CA LYS A 59 -23.79 -1.57 11.16
C LYS A 59 -23.88 -0.30 12.01
N PRO A 60 -25.07 0.31 12.17
CA PRO A 60 -25.27 1.39 13.13
C PRO A 60 -24.73 1.02 14.53
N GLY A 61 -23.90 1.88 15.11
CA GLY A 61 -23.27 1.65 16.41
C GLY A 61 -21.94 0.86 16.37
N ILE A 62 -21.53 0.34 15.21
CA ILE A 62 -20.19 -0.26 15.03
C ILE A 62 -19.23 0.80 14.54
N LYS A 63 -18.09 0.95 15.20
CA LYS A 63 -16.97 1.81 14.83
C LYS A 63 -15.87 0.97 14.21
N LEU A 64 -15.10 1.58 13.31
CA LEU A 64 -13.85 0.97 12.87
C LEU A 64 -12.75 1.24 13.89
N ILE A 65 -11.83 0.30 14.02
CA ILE A 65 -10.58 0.50 14.77
C ILE A 65 -9.44 -0.15 14.00
N GLU A 66 -8.31 0.51 13.90
CA GLU A 66 -7.12 -0.04 13.22
C GLU A 66 -5.84 0.45 13.89
N ALA A 67 -4.88 -0.47 14.08
CA ALA A 67 -3.55 -0.15 14.57
C ALA A 67 -2.65 0.21 13.38
N THR A 68 -2.39 1.49 13.17
CA THR A 68 -1.58 1.98 12.05
C THR A 68 -1.12 3.41 12.25
N SER A 69 0.13 3.70 11.95
CA SER A 69 0.72 5.04 12.03
C SER A 69 1.07 5.65 10.66
N GLY A 70 0.74 4.96 9.57
CA GLY A 70 1.17 5.33 8.22
C GLY A 70 0.04 5.71 7.27
N ASN A 71 0.33 5.60 5.97
CA ASN A 71 -0.60 5.93 4.90
C ASN A 71 -1.93 5.17 4.96
N THR A 72 -1.93 3.95 5.51
CA THR A 72 -3.18 3.19 5.72
C THR A 72 -4.12 3.93 6.66
N GLY A 73 -3.62 4.51 7.76
CA GLY A 73 -4.45 5.28 8.68
C GLY A 73 -5.03 6.55 8.03
N ILE A 74 -4.23 7.26 7.23
CA ILE A 74 -4.69 8.44 6.49
C ILE A 74 -5.80 8.05 5.50
N ALA A 75 -5.59 6.99 4.73
CA ALA A 75 -6.56 6.49 3.77
C ALA A 75 -7.86 6.01 4.43
N LEU A 76 -7.75 5.23 5.52
CA LEU A 76 -8.91 4.76 6.28
C LEU A 76 -9.71 5.92 6.87
N ALA A 77 -9.03 6.93 7.46
CA ALA A 77 -9.70 8.12 8.00
C ALA A 77 -10.50 8.85 6.92
N MET A 78 -9.88 9.11 5.76
CA MET A 78 -10.51 9.79 4.63
C MET A 78 -11.72 9.01 4.11
N ILE A 79 -11.55 7.72 3.83
CA ILE A 79 -12.62 6.89 3.26
C ILE A 79 -13.76 6.69 4.27
N ALA A 80 -13.45 6.43 5.54
CA ALA A 80 -14.48 6.30 6.59
C ALA A 80 -15.33 7.58 6.72
N SER A 81 -14.68 8.75 6.69
CA SER A 81 -15.38 10.05 6.72
C SER A 81 -16.39 10.19 5.57
N LEU A 82 -16.01 9.78 4.35
CA LEU A 82 -16.87 9.87 3.17
C LEU A 82 -18.09 8.93 3.22
N PHE A 83 -17.97 7.81 3.95
CA PHE A 83 -19.09 6.89 4.19
C PHE A 83 -19.85 7.18 5.49
N GLY A 84 -19.46 8.21 6.25
CA GLY A 84 -20.07 8.53 7.54
C GLY A 84 -19.83 7.47 8.63
N VAL A 85 -18.71 6.75 8.54
CA VAL A 85 -18.33 5.68 9.47
C VAL A 85 -17.32 6.24 10.49
N GLU A 86 -17.60 6.08 11.78
CA GLU A 86 -16.65 6.44 12.82
C GLU A 86 -15.44 5.52 12.81
N ILE A 87 -14.23 6.09 12.97
CA ILE A 87 -13.00 5.32 13.04
C ILE A 87 -12.08 5.80 14.16
N GLU A 88 -11.48 4.87 14.88
CA GLU A 88 -10.41 5.08 15.84
C GLU A 88 -9.11 4.50 15.28
N LEU A 89 -8.06 5.32 15.22
CA LEU A 89 -6.73 4.93 14.73
C LEU A 89 -5.76 4.92 15.90
N VAL A 90 -5.15 3.76 16.13
CA VAL A 90 -4.28 3.51 17.29
C VAL A 90 -2.83 3.48 16.82
N MET A 91 -1.95 4.25 17.49
CA MET A 91 -0.55 4.32 17.13
C MET A 91 0.32 4.71 18.32
N PRO A 92 1.63 4.41 18.32
CA PRO A 92 2.53 4.89 19.34
C PRO A 92 2.61 6.42 19.36
N GLU A 93 2.86 7.00 20.54
CA GLU A 93 2.94 8.45 20.75
C GLU A 93 4.11 9.15 20.06
N ASP A 94 5.10 8.39 19.58
CA ASP A 94 6.22 8.88 18.76
C ASP A 94 5.90 8.91 17.25
N ALA A 95 4.65 8.58 16.86
CA ALA A 95 4.18 8.79 15.49
C ALA A 95 4.28 10.29 15.12
N THR A 96 4.61 10.56 13.84
CA THR A 96 4.82 11.95 13.41
C THR A 96 3.55 12.78 13.58
N ARG A 97 3.73 14.00 14.10
CA ARG A 97 2.62 14.93 14.40
C ARG A 97 1.77 15.21 13.15
N GLU A 98 2.41 15.33 11.99
CA GLU A 98 1.74 15.60 10.73
C GLU A 98 0.74 14.50 10.37
N ARG A 99 1.09 13.22 10.60
CA ARG A 99 0.19 12.09 10.37
C ARG A 99 -1.01 12.11 11.32
N VAL A 100 -0.76 12.35 12.60
CA VAL A 100 -1.83 12.48 13.61
C VAL A 100 -2.80 13.59 13.21
N LEU A 101 -2.29 14.78 12.89
CA LEU A 101 -3.12 15.92 12.49
C LEU A 101 -3.89 15.66 11.20
N THR A 102 -3.29 14.99 10.21
CA THR A 102 -3.97 14.63 8.96
C THR A 102 -5.13 13.68 9.21
N MET A 103 -4.94 12.64 10.01
CA MET A 103 -6.01 11.69 10.37
C MET A 103 -7.14 12.36 11.14
N GLN A 104 -6.80 13.25 12.08
CA GLN A 104 -7.79 14.05 12.82
C GLN A 104 -8.54 15.02 11.91
N ALA A 105 -7.87 15.63 10.94
CA ALA A 105 -8.52 16.51 9.97
C ALA A 105 -9.57 15.79 9.12
N PHE A 106 -9.39 14.50 8.85
CA PHE A 106 -10.41 13.64 8.23
C PHE A 106 -11.47 13.13 9.22
N GLY A 107 -11.43 13.55 10.48
CA GLY A 107 -12.44 13.19 11.47
C GLY A 107 -12.17 11.91 12.26
N ALA A 108 -11.02 11.27 12.06
CA ALA A 108 -10.67 10.09 12.84
C ALA A 108 -10.31 10.46 14.29
N LYS A 109 -10.72 9.64 15.23
CA LYS A 109 -10.20 9.71 16.59
C LYS A 109 -8.86 8.99 16.67
N VAL A 110 -7.80 9.72 17.03
CA VAL A 110 -6.46 9.13 17.18
C VAL A 110 -6.21 8.79 18.65
N ILE A 111 -5.80 7.55 18.90
CA ILE A 111 -5.43 7.04 20.22
C ILE A 111 -3.93 6.77 20.23
N LEU A 112 -3.23 7.41 21.14
CA LEU A 112 -1.80 7.27 21.30
C LEU A 112 -1.51 6.26 22.42
N THR A 113 -0.67 5.28 22.10
CA THR A 113 -0.17 4.26 23.06
C THR A 113 1.26 4.57 23.46
N PRO A 114 1.73 4.09 24.62
CA PRO A 114 3.10 4.32 25.06
C PRO A 114 4.12 3.83 24.01
N LYS A 115 5.11 4.67 23.68
CA LYS A 115 6.13 4.38 22.66
C LYS A 115 6.97 3.15 22.98
N GLU A 116 7.15 2.85 24.28
CA GLU A 116 7.89 1.68 24.76
C GLU A 116 7.24 0.35 24.32
N LYS A 117 5.94 0.38 24.05
CA LYS A 117 5.19 -0.79 23.55
C LYS A 117 5.16 -0.88 22.03
N SER A 118 5.76 0.08 21.33
CA SER A 118 5.81 0.13 19.86
C SER A 118 4.44 -0.07 19.19
N MET A 119 4.42 -0.54 17.94
CA MET A 119 3.17 -0.88 17.22
C MET A 119 2.45 -2.09 17.84
N GLU A 120 3.17 -2.99 18.49
CA GLU A 120 2.59 -4.15 19.18
C GLU A 120 1.60 -3.71 20.25
N GLY A 121 1.94 -2.70 21.05
CA GLY A 121 1.01 -2.15 22.05
C GLY A 121 -0.23 -1.51 21.42
N SER A 122 -0.11 -0.95 20.24
CA SER A 122 -1.27 -0.41 19.50
C SER A 122 -2.16 -1.53 18.96
N ILE A 123 -1.57 -2.63 18.48
CA ILE A 123 -2.29 -3.82 18.01
C ILE A 123 -3.04 -4.49 19.17
N ASP A 124 -2.37 -4.66 20.31
CA ASP A 124 -2.97 -5.23 21.52
C ASP A 124 -4.17 -4.41 21.98
N TYR A 125 -4.01 -3.10 22.06
CA TYR A 125 -5.11 -2.20 22.41
C TYR A 125 -6.30 -2.33 21.46
N ALA A 126 -6.05 -2.28 20.14
CA ALA A 126 -7.12 -2.40 19.15
C ALA A 126 -7.83 -3.75 19.23
N THR A 127 -7.08 -4.83 19.41
CA THR A 127 -7.59 -6.20 19.57
C THR A 127 -8.47 -6.32 20.84
N GLU A 128 -8.03 -5.73 21.94
CA GLU A 128 -8.79 -5.72 23.20
C GLU A 128 -10.12 -4.96 23.03
N GLN A 129 -10.13 -3.81 22.31
CA GLN A 129 -11.36 -3.08 22.08
C GLN A 129 -12.35 -3.88 21.19
N VAL A 130 -11.86 -4.56 20.16
CA VAL A 130 -12.71 -5.45 19.35
C VAL A 130 -13.33 -6.56 20.20
N ALA A 131 -12.56 -7.17 21.11
CA ALA A 131 -13.05 -8.22 22.00
C ALA A 131 -14.14 -7.74 22.97
N LYS A 132 -14.13 -6.45 23.35
CA LYS A 132 -15.17 -5.82 24.19
C LYS A 132 -16.48 -5.55 23.43
N GLY A 133 -16.44 -5.60 22.10
CA GLY A 133 -17.58 -5.34 21.22
C GLY A 133 -17.72 -3.87 20.81
N GLY A 134 -18.55 -3.62 19.80
CA GLY A 134 -18.79 -2.28 19.25
C GLY A 134 -17.75 -1.80 18.22
N TYR A 135 -16.73 -2.60 17.95
CA TYR A 135 -15.68 -2.30 16.98
C TYR A 135 -15.50 -3.38 15.93
N LEU A 136 -15.14 -2.97 14.73
CA LEU A 136 -14.69 -3.81 13.63
C LEU A 136 -13.26 -3.41 13.24
N MET A 137 -12.33 -4.37 13.24
CA MET A 137 -10.98 -4.20 12.69
C MET A 137 -10.94 -4.77 11.28
N LEU A 138 -10.54 -3.95 10.30
CA LEU A 138 -10.48 -4.36 8.90
C LEU A 138 -9.28 -5.27 8.60
N ASN A 139 -8.17 -5.08 9.30
CA ASN A 139 -6.95 -5.89 9.21
C ASN A 139 -6.38 -6.03 7.80
N GLN A 140 -5.65 -5.02 7.35
CA GLN A 140 -5.08 -4.94 5.99
C GLN A 140 -4.20 -6.13 5.56
N PHE A 141 -3.67 -6.91 6.51
CA PHE A 141 -2.80 -8.07 6.26
C PHE A 141 -3.55 -9.37 6.00
N ASN A 142 -4.82 -9.41 6.37
CA ASN A 142 -5.66 -10.61 6.29
C ASN A 142 -6.93 -10.39 5.49
N ASN A 143 -7.23 -9.16 5.11
CA ASN A 143 -8.48 -8.80 4.46
C ASN A 143 -8.41 -9.04 2.94
N PRO A 144 -9.24 -9.92 2.38
CA PRO A 144 -9.22 -10.24 0.95
C PRO A 144 -9.64 -9.07 0.06
N ASP A 145 -10.37 -8.07 0.60
CA ASP A 145 -10.76 -6.88 -0.16
C ASP A 145 -9.56 -6.01 -0.53
N ASN A 146 -8.45 -6.10 0.22
CA ASN A 146 -7.21 -5.41 -0.12
C ASN A 146 -6.67 -5.87 -1.48
N PRO A 147 -6.26 -7.13 -1.72
CA PRO A 147 -5.84 -7.57 -3.05
C PRO A 147 -6.96 -7.51 -4.07
N ALA A 148 -8.22 -7.77 -3.72
CA ALA A 148 -9.34 -7.71 -4.64
C ALA A 148 -9.52 -6.31 -5.26
N MET A 149 -9.24 -5.24 -4.52
CA MET A 149 -9.29 -3.88 -5.06
C MET A 149 -8.19 -3.65 -6.11
N HIS A 150 -7.01 -4.18 -5.90
CA HIS A 150 -5.92 -4.10 -6.88
C HIS A 150 -6.18 -4.97 -8.12
N TYR A 151 -6.80 -6.13 -7.95
CA TYR A 151 -7.25 -6.95 -9.07
C TYR A 151 -8.27 -6.21 -9.94
N LYS A 152 -9.23 -5.53 -9.30
CA LYS A 152 -10.31 -4.81 -10.01
C LYS A 152 -9.87 -3.48 -10.65
N THR A 153 -8.80 -2.86 -10.15
CA THR A 153 -8.41 -1.50 -10.55
C THR A 153 -6.97 -1.41 -11.04
N THR A 154 -5.99 -1.59 -10.17
CA THR A 154 -4.56 -1.37 -10.46
C THR A 154 -4.06 -2.29 -11.58
N GLY A 155 -4.42 -3.57 -11.55
CA GLY A 155 -4.04 -4.54 -12.58
C GLY A 155 -4.58 -4.16 -13.97
N PRO A 156 -5.90 -3.94 -14.13
CA PRO A 156 -6.49 -3.45 -15.38
C PRO A 156 -5.89 -2.14 -15.90
N GLU A 157 -5.66 -1.18 -15.00
CA GLU A 157 -5.06 0.11 -15.36
C GLU A 157 -3.65 -0.09 -15.94
N ILE A 158 -2.78 -0.86 -15.26
CA ILE A 158 -1.42 -1.15 -15.73
C ILE A 158 -1.45 -1.84 -17.09
N PHE A 159 -2.28 -2.86 -17.25
CA PHE A 159 -2.37 -3.61 -18.51
C PHE A 159 -2.84 -2.72 -19.65
N LYS A 160 -3.84 -1.88 -19.42
CA LYS A 160 -4.35 -0.92 -20.38
C LYS A 160 -3.30 0.13 -20.76
N ASP A 161 -2.66 0.75 -19.76
CA ASP A 161 -1.71 1.86 -19.94
C ASP A 161 -0.43 1.40 -20.68
N THR A 162 -0.08 0.11 -20.56
CA THR A 162 1.02 -0.51 -21.32
C THR A 162 0.57 -1.12 -22.64
N ASN A 163 -0.69 -0.97 -23.05
CA ASN A 163 -1.28 -1.65 -24.21
C ASN A 163 -1.03 -3.18 -24.20
N GLY A 164 -0.96 -3.77 -23.00
CA GLY A 164 -0.70 -5.20 -22.82
C GLY A 164 0.73 -5.66 -23.15
N THR A 165 1.66 -4.74 -23.38
CA THR A 165 3.06 -5.06 -23.72
C THR A 165 3.97 -5.24 -22.51
N ILE A 166 3.45 -5.06 -21.30
CA ILE A 166 4.19 -5.25 -20.05
C ILE A 166 4.82 -6.65 -19.98
N THR A 167 6.10 -6.72 -19.63
CA THR A 167 6.85 -7.97 -19.45
C THR A 167 7.15 -8.28 -17.98
N HIS A 168 7.36 -7.24 -17.15
CA HIS A 168 7.69 -7.36 -15.74
C HIS A 168 6.84 -6.39 -14.92
N PHE A 169 6.30 -6.86 -13.81
CA PHE A 169 5.65 -6.03 -12.79
C PHE A 169 6.46 -6.06 -11.51
N VAL A 170 6.99 -4.92 -11.11
CA VAL A 170 7.81 -4.78 -9.89
C VAL A 170 7.01 -4.06 -8.81
N SER A 171 6.93 -4.64 -7.62
CA SER A 171 6.18 -4.05 -6.51
C SER A 171 6.89 -4.22 -5.17
N SER A 172 6.99 -3.14 -4.43
CA SER A 172 7.39 -3.17 -3.02
C SER A 172 6.38 -3.94 -2.18
N MET A 173 6.87 -4.84 -1.33
CA MET A 173 6.04 -5.73 -0.50
C MET A 173 5.89 -5.20 0.93
N GLY A 174 4.74 -4.57 1.21
CA GLY A 174 4.29 -4.22 2.56
C GLY A 174 3.25 -5.22 3.05
N THR A 175 1.95 -4.91 2.90
CA THR A 175 0.86 -5.85 3.17
C THR A 175 0.77 -6.97 2.13
N THR A 176 1.45 -6.83 1.02
CA THR A 176 1.39 -7.67 -0.19
C THR A 176 0.12 -7.51 -1.03
N GLY A 177 -0.87 -6.74 -0.60
CA GLY A 177 -2.14 -6.58 -1.32
C GLY A 177 -1.98 -6.16 -2.78
N THR A 178 -1.10 -5.17 -3.05
CA THR A 178 -0.86 -4.69 -4.41
C THR A 178 -0.31 -5.80 -5.31
N ILE A 179 0.78 -6.46 -4.88
CA ILE A 179 1.41 -7.50 -5.70
C ILE A 179 0.50 -8.71 -5.87
N MET A 180 -0.30 -9.07 -4.87
CA MET A 180 -1.24 -10.18 -4.97
C MET A 180 -2.38 -9.89 -5.97
N GLY A 181 -3.04 -8.75 -5.85
CA GLY A 181 -4.14 -8.42 -6.75
C GLY A 181 -3.69 -8.15 -8.19
N VAL A 182 -2.58 -7.43 -8.37
CA VAL A 182 -2.03 -7.13 -9.70
C VAL A 182 -1.49 -8.40 -10.37
N SER A 183 -0.76 -9.26 -9.65
CA SER A 183 -0.22 -10.50 -10.22
C SER A 183 -1.33 -11.43 -10.70
N GLU A 184 -2.41 -11.57 -9.94
CA GLU A 184 -3.56 -12.36 -10.34
C GLU A 184 -4.11 -11.89 -11.68
N TYR A 185 -4.42 -10.59 -11.79
CA TYR A 185 -4.94 -10.01 -13.02
C TYR A 185 -3.97 -10.14 -14.21
N LEU A 186 -2.69 -9.79 -14.01
CA LEU A 186 -1.71 -9.81 -15.11
C LEU A 186 -1.42 -11.22 -15.60
N LYS A 187 -1.30 -12.21 -14.69
CA LYS A 187 -1.08 -13.62 -15.07
C LYS A 187 -2.27 -14.20 -15.82
N GLU A 188 -3.51 -13.81 -15.53
CA GLU A 188 -4.68 -14.18 -16.31
C GLU A 188 -4.63 -13.62 -17.74
N LYS A 189 -4.07 -12.42 -17.94
CA LYS A 189 -3.93 -11.81 -19.26
C LYS A 189 -2.77 -12.40 -20.06
N ASN A 190 -1.63 -12.62 -19.40
CA ASN A 190 -0.45 -13.22 -20.00
C ASN A 190 0.40 -13.89 -18.91
N ALA A 191 0.42 -15.21 -18.89
CA ALA A 191 1.17 -16.01 -17.91
C ALA A 191 2.69 -15.77 -17.94
N ASN A 192 3.22 -15.22 -19.04
CA ASN A 192 4.65 -14.94 -19.19
C ASN A 192 5.10 -13.65 -18.49
N ILE A 193 4.19 -12.78 -18.05
CA ILE A 193 4.54 -11.56 -17.31
C ILE A 193 5.22 -11.97 -16.01
N GLN A 194 6.44 -11.48 -15.79
CA GLN A 194 7.21 -11.76 -14.58
C GLN A 194 6.75 -10.86 -13.44
N ILE A 195 6.49 -11.45 -12.29
CA ILE A 195 6.06 -10.77 -11.07
C ILE A 195 7.24 -10.70 -10.10
N VAL A 196 7.69 -9.49 -9.83
CA VAL A 196 8.89 -9.25 -9.04
C VAL A 196 8.54 -8.51 -7.75
N GLY A 197 8.78 -9.15 -6.62
CA GLY A 197 8.64 -8.54 -5.30
C GLY A 197 9.92 -7.82 -4.89
N CYS A 198 9.79 -6.63 -4.30
CA CYS A 198 10.88 -5.90 -3.67
C CYS A 198 10.71 -5.92 -2.16
N GLN A 199 11.73 -6.34 -1.42
CA GLN A 199 11.78 -6.33 0.04
C GLN A 199 13.12 -5.79 0.55
N PRO A 200 13.20 -5.34 1.84
CA PRO A 200 14.47 -4.90 2.40
C PRO A 200 15.47 -6.06 2.56
N THR A 201 16.77 -5.75 2.44
CA THR A 201 17.83 -6.64 2.91
C THR A 201 17.74 -6.85 4.42
N GLU A 202 18.41 -7.88 4.94
CA GLU A 202 18.49 -8.12 6.39
C GLU A 202 19.06 -6.89 7.12
N GLY A 203 18.40 -6.47 8.18
CA GLY A 203 18.80 -5.29 8.95
C GLY A 203 18.45 -3.92 8.34
N SER A 204 17.98 -3.85 7.10
CA SER A 204 17.51 -2.61 6.48
C SER A 204 16.08 -2.27 6.89
N HIS A 205 15.83 -0.97 7.13
CA HIS A 205 14.51 -0.45 7.46
C HIS A 205 14.03 0.53 6.39
N ILE A 206 13.12 0.07 5.52
CA ILE A 206 12.49 0.90 4.48
C ILE A 206 11.03 1.12 4.86
N PRO A 207 10.59 2.35 5.22
CA PRO A 207 9.21 2.62 5.57
C PRO A 207 8.22 2.16 4.47
N GLY A 208 7.22 1.37 4.88
CA GLY A 208 6.16 0.89 3.98
C GLY A 208 6.40 -0.48 3.34
N ILE A 209 7.60 -1.05 3.47
CA ILE A 209 7.89 -2.42 3.03
C ILE A 209 8.54 -3.23 4.14
N ARG A 210 8.42 -4.55 4.07
CA ARG A 210 8.95 -5.48 5.08
C ARG A 210 9.46 -6.76 4.43
N LYS A 211 10.52 -7.32 5.02
CA LYS A 211 10.90 -8.71 4.86
C LYS A 211 10.18 -9.49 5.97
N TRP A 212 9.15 -10.21 5.61
CA TRP A 212 8.33 -10.93 6.57
C TRP A 212 8.99 -12.22 7.00
N PRO A 213 9.14 -12.48 8.31
CA PRO A 213 9.42 -13.82 8.80
C PRO A 213 8.29 -14.79 8.40
N GLU A 214 8.62 -16.03 8.08
CA GLU A 214 7.63 -17.02 7.60
C GLU A 214 6.44 -17.19 8.56
N ALA A 215 6.69 -17.15 9.86
CA ALA A 215 5.64 -17.27 10.88
C ALA A 215 4.66 -16.07 10.93
N TYR A 216 5.01 -14.94 10.30
CA TYR A 216 4.23 -13.68 10.34
C TYR A 216 3.81 -13.20 8.95
N LEU A 217 3.88 -14.07 7.95
CA LEU A 217 3.42 -13.74 6.60
C LEU A 217 1.96 -13.26 6.61
N PRO A 218 1.63 -12.19 5.88
CA PRO A 218 0.24 -11.79 5.70
C PRO A 218 -0.60 -12.95 5.16
N LYS A 219 -1.80 -13.15 5.69
CA LYS A 219 -2.67 -14.26 5.22
C LYS A 219 -3.14 -14.12 3.78
N ILE A 220 -3.10 -12.90 3.25
CA ILE A 220 -3.39 -12.62 1.84
C ILE A 220 -2.22 -12.94 0.91
N PHE A 221 -1.03 -13.28 1.44
CA PHE A 221 0.17 -13.53 0.65
C PHE A 221 0.22 -14.95 0.10
N ASP A 222 0.43 -15.06 -1.19
CA ASP A 222 0.67 -16.31 -1.90
C ASP A 222 2.04 -16.24 -2.61
N ARG A 223 3.02 -16.94 -2.05
CA ARG A 223 4.41 -16.95 -2.59
C ARG A 223 4.48 -17.50 -4.01
N SER A 224 3.58 -18.41 -4.39
CA SER A 224 3.57 -19.03 -5.71
C SER A 224 3.29 -18.06 -6.86
N ARG A 225 2.71 -16.90 -6.56
CA ARG A 225 2.42 -15.83 -7.54
C ARG A 225 3.60 -14.92 -7.84
N ILE A 226 4.73 -15.09 -7.14
CA ILE A 226 5.92 -14.24 -7.30
C ILE A 226 7.02 -15.04 -7.97
N ASP A 227 7.44 -14.59 -9.15
CA ASP A 227 8.48 -15.25 -9.93
C ASP A 227 9.87 -14.97 -9.35
N GLN A 228 10.13 -13.72 -8.91
CA GLN A 228 11.41 -13.30 -8.35
C GLN A 228 11.22 -12.34 -7.16
N VAL A 229 12.15 -12.36 -6.22
CA VAL A 229 12.25 -11.38 -5.14
C VAL A 229 13.62 -10.72 -5.20
N ILE A 230 13.64 -9.39 -5.20
CA ILE A 230 14.86 -8.58 -5.14
C ILE A 230 14.92 -7.93 -3.76
N GLU A 231 16.06 -8.10 -3.10
CA GLU A 231 16.34 -7.47 -1.81
C GLU A 231 17.07 -6.14 -2.03
N VAL A 232 16.54 -5.07 -1.44
CA VAL A 232 17.07 -3.72 -1.61
C VAL A 232 17.54 -3.16 -0.27
N ASP A 233 18.74 -2.61 -0.25
CA ASP A 233 19.28 -1.91 0.91
C ASP A 233 18.58 -0.56 1.12
N GLU A 234 18.46 -0.14 2.39
CA GLU A 234 17.86 1.14 2.75
C GLU A 234 18.56 2.33 2.07
N LYS A 235 19.92 2.26 1.97
CA LYS A 235 20.71 3.30 1.33
C LYS A 235 20.39 3.43 -0.16
N ASP A 236 20.25 2.29 -0.86
CA ASP A 236 19.97 2.26 -2.29
C ASP A 236 18.54 2.73 -2.58
N ALA A 237 17.56 2.30 -1.77
CA ALA A 237 16.20 2.82 -1.83
C ALA A 237 16.17 4.36 -1.64
N ARG A 238 16.94 4.89 -0.70
CA ARG A 238 17.06 6.33 -0.44
C ARG A 238 17.72 7.09 -1.57
N ILE A 239 18.80 6.54 -2.14
CA ILE A 239 19.48 7.11 -3.30
C ILE A 239 18.54 7.18 -4.49
N MET A 240 17.83 6.07 -4.79
CA MET A 240 16.92 6.02 -5.91
C MET A 240 15.71 6.96 -5.73
N ALA A 241 15.16 7.09 -4.51
CA ALA A 241 14.10 8.08 -4.24
C ALA A 241 14.57 9.53 -4.54
N LYS A 242 15.83 9.86 -4.23
CA LYS A 242 16.42 11.16 -4.58
C LYS A 242 16.64 11.31 -6.09
N ARG A 243 17.08 10.25 -6.78
CA ARG A 243 17.23 10.23 -8.23
C ARG A 243 15.89 10.47 -8.92
N LEU A 244 14.82 9.77 -8.49
CA LEU A 244 13.46 9.97 -9.00
C LEU A 244 13.04 11.45 -8.92
N ALA A 245 13.28 12.10 -7.77
CA ALA A 245 12.96 13.51 -7.62
C ALA A 245 13.79 14.44 -8.53
N ARG A 246 15.09 14.18 -8.70
CA ARG A 246 16.02 15.05 -9.41
C ARG A 246 16.04 14.83 -10.91
N GLU A 247 15.94 13.56 -11.33
CA GLU A 247 16.14 13.13 -12.71
C GLU A 247 14.81 12.97 -13.47
N GLU A 248 13.73 12.65 -12.74
CA GLU A 248 12.40 12.37 -13.31
C GLU A 248 11.31 13.33 -12.82
N ALA A 249 11.63 14.24 -11.90
CA ALA A 249 10.67 15.12 -11.21
C ALA A 249 9.52 14.35 -10.48
N VAL A 250 9.79 13.10 -10.08
CA VAL A 250 8.86 12.26 -9.33
C VAL A 250 9.24 12.26 -7.86
N PHE A 251 8.51 13.03 -7.05
CA PHE A 251 8.72 13.07 -5.60
C PHE A 251 7.92 11.95 -4.94
N SER A 252 8.61 10.97 -4.35
CA SER A 252 7.99 9.77 -3.80
C SER A 252 8.73 9.25 -2.57
N GLY A 253 8.11 8.31 -1.84
CA GLY A 253 8.68 7.72 -0.63
C GLY A 253 9.81 6.72 -0.92
N MET A 254 10.53 6.33 0.16
CA MET A 254 11.63 5.36 0.07
C MET A 254 11.20 4.00 -0.50
N SER A 255 9.98 3.54 -0.21
CA SER A 255 9.45 2.29 -0.78
C SER A 255 9.31 2.34 -2.32
N SER A 256 9.00 3.52 -2.88
CA SER A 256 9.02 3.74 -4.32
C SER A 256 10.45 3.71 -4.87
N GLY A 257 11.40 4.30 -4.14
CA GLY A 257 12.82 4.21 -4.47
C GLY A 257 13.30 2.76 -4.50
N GLY A 258 12.88 1.94 -3.53
CA GLY A 258 13.18 0.50 -3.52
C GLY A 258 12.63 -0.24 -4.73
N ALA A 259 11.36 -0.01 -5.08
CA ALA A 259 10.74 -0.64 -6.25
C ALA A 259 11.45 -0.24 -7.56
N VAL A 260 11.79 1.04 -7.73
CA VAL A 260 12.49 1.50 -8.93
C VAL A 260 13.94 1.02 -8.97
N HIS A 261 14.63 0.94 -7.81
CA HIS A 261 15.97 0.34 -7.74
C HIS A 261 15.92 -1.12 -8.23
N ALA A 262 14.99 -1.92 -7.73
CA ALA A 262 14.81 -3.29 -8.19
C ALA A 262 14.47 -3.39 -9.69
N ALA A 263 13.69 -2.45 -10.22
CA ALA A 263 13.38 -2.41 -11.65
C ALA A 263 14.61 -2.05 -12.51
N VAL A 264 15.48 -1.17 -12.03
CA VAL A 264 16.74 -0.81 -12.71
C VAL A 264 17.71 -1.98 -12.67
N GLU A 265 17.84 -2.67 -11.53
CA GLU A 265 18.67 -3.89 -11.41
C GLU A 265 18.25 -4.98 -12.40
N LEU A 266 16.96 -5.12 -12.66
CA LEU A 266 16.44 -6.03 -13.69
C LEU A 266 16.70 -5.56 -15.11
N ALA A 267 16.79 -4.25 -15.33
CA ALA A 267 16.94 -3.65 -16.65
C ALA A 267 18.40 -3.66 -17.14
N ASP A 268 19.35 -3.53 -16.24
CA ASP A 268 20.78 -3.42 -16.52
C ASP A 268 21.49 -4.76 -16.49
#